data_0c421cdcc1f05f60887bb6b43873ea0e
#
_entry.id   0c421cdcc1f05f60887bb6b43873ea0e
#
_cell.length_a   1.000
_cell.length_b   1.000
_cell.length_c   1.000
_cell.angle_alpha   90.00
_cell.angle_beta   90.00
_cell.angle_gamma   90.00
#
_symmetry.space_group_name_H-M   'P 1'
#
loop_
_entity.id
_entity.type
_entity.pdbx_description
1 polymer ?
#
loop_
_entity_poly.entity_id
_entity_poly.type
_entity_poly.pdbx_seq_one_letter_code
_entity_poly.pdbx_strand_id
1 'polypeptide(L)'
;VFTMKDGRLSWYYKSVGHDKDHQVELYKPGQTLQHPNSVIANVWDWDPAWKVEWYEDGKPMGKMEKVKEYSPYHIAEMKAKYEPLGKEPASWKSTRAGEHYFAATPSQYAKTVTVSVTSRFGQTWVYDVDMTDYVDVQAHRGGAGLMPENTIEAMKHALDLGVNTLELDLQISQDGQIVVSHDPYFHHRYAIRPDGSNIQKDDPKEYIYTMPYSEVVKYDVGSRPSEVWPEKACIKTVKPLASDLID
;
A
#
# COMPACT_ATOMS: atom_id res chain seq x y z
N VAL A 1 -28.38 1.84 -21.62
CA VAL A 1 -29.07 1.95 -22.93
C VAL A 1 -29.13 0.58 -23.57
N PHE A 2 -30.32 0.17 -24.04
CA PHE A 2 -30.54 -1.12 -24.71
C PHE A 2 -30.86 -0.88 -26.18
N THR A 3 -30.32 -1.75 -27.03
CA THR A 3 -30.56 -1.72 -28.48
C THR A 3 -30.92 -3.13 -28.96
N MET A 4 -32.02 -3.21 -29.74
CA MET A 4 -32.42 -4.44 -30.42
C MET A 4 -32.21 -4.24 -31.92
N LYS A 5 -31.38 -5.08 -32.53
CA LYS A 5 -31.10 -5.08 -33.95
C LYS A 5 -31.06 -6.52 -34.46
N ASP A 6 -31.83 -6.82 -35.50
CA ASP A 6 -31.90 -8.15 -36.16
C ASP A 6 -32.12 -9.29 -35.13
N GLY A 7 -33.01 -9.10 -34.17
CA GLY A 7 -33.32 -10.05 -33.12
C GLY A 7 -32.23 -10.22 -32.05
N ARG A 8 -31.16 -9.44 -32.08
CA ARG A 8 -30.08 -9.45 -31.12
C ARG A 8 -30.17 -8.25 -30.19
N LEU A 9 -30.14 -8.51 -28.86
CA LEU A 9 -30.09 -7.50 -27.83
C LEU A 9 -28.66 -7.14 -27.50
N SER A 10 -28.35 -5.86 -27.48
CA SER A 10 -27.08 -5.32 -26.96
C SER A 10 -27.39 -4.14 -26.04
N TRP A 11 -26.45 -3.82 -25.14
CA TRP A 11 -26.56 -2.67 -24.25
C TRP A 11 -25.19 -2.10 -23.91
N TYR A 12 -25.19 -0.92 -23.36
CA TYR A 12 -24.02 -0.29 -22.73
C TYR A 12 -24.48 0.54 -21.52
N TYR A 13 -23.58 0.68 -20.57
CA TYR A 13 -23.78 1.56 -19.44
C TYR A 13 -23.68 3.03 -19.88
N LYS A 14 -24.48 3.90 -19.29
CA LYS A 14 -24.42 5.34 -19.54
C LYS A 14 -24.50 6.06 -18.21
N SER A 15 -23.35 6.54 -17.75
CA SER A 15 -23.24 7.35 -16.56
C SER A 15 -23.82 8.74 -16.77
N VAL A 16 -24.42 9.31 -15.74
CA VAL A 16 -24.93 10.70 -15.78
C VAL A 16 -23.75 11.66 -15.91
N GLY A 17 -23.86 12.60 -16.86
CA GLY A 17 -22.81 13.59 -17.11
C GLY A 17 -21.67 13.14 -18.01
N HIS A 18 -21.58 11.85 -18.35
CA HIS A 18 -20.54 11.30 -19.23
C HIS A 18 -21.12 10.82 -20.56
N ASP A 19 -20.30 10.65 -21.57
CA ASP A 19 -20.74 10.07 -22.84
C ASP A 19 -20.77 8.52 -22.76
N LYS A 20 -21.17 7.89 -23.87
CA LYS A 20 -21.32 6.42 -23.98
C LYS A 20 -19.98 5.68 -23.91
N ASP A 21 -18.86 6.34 -24.20
CA ASP A 21 -17.54 5.72 -24.28
C ASP A 21 -16.82 5.75 -22.91
N HIS A 22 -17.40 6.41 -21.93
CA HIS A 22 -16.94 6.38 -20.54
C HIS A 22 -17.43 5.11 -19.82
N GLN A 23 -16.76 3.99 -20.09
CA GLN A 23 -17.13 2.66 -19.57
C GLN A 23 -16.22 2.22 -18.41
N VAL A 24 -15.10 2.91 -18.20
CA VAL A 24 -14.09 2.59 -17.21
C VAL A 24 -13.62 3.86 -16.53
N GLU A 25 -13.49 3.83 -15.22
CA GLU A 25 -12.75 4.84 -14.45
C GLU A 25 -11.41 4.25 -14.03
N LEU A 26 -10.33 4.98 -14.31
CA LEU A 26 -8.98 4.55 -13.98
C LEU A 26 -8.40 5.36 -12.81
N TYR A 27 -7.71 4.66 -11.94
CA TYR A 27 -7.00 5.24 -10.82
C TYR A 27 -5.52 4.87 -10.91
N LYS A 28 -4.66 5.87 -10.77
CA LYS A 28 -3.20 5.70 -10.72
C LYS A 28 -2.78 5.05 -9.39
N PRO A 29 -1.59 4.46 -9.32
CA PRO A 29 -1.00 4.10 -8.02
C PRO A 29 -1.06 5.27 -7.03
N GLY A 30 -1.29 4.98 -5.77
CA GLY A 30 -1.51 5.97 -4.71
C GLY A 30 -2.94 6.52 -4.57
N GLN A 31 -3.84 6.21 -5.51
CA GLN A 31 -5.22 6.73 -5.49
C GLN A 31 -6.25 5.77 -4.86
N THR A 32 -5.85 4.55 -4.57
CA THR A 32 -6.74 3.52 -3.98
C THR A 32 -6.21 3.00 -2.66
N LEU A 33 -7.10 2.53 -1.77
CA LEU A 33 -6.73 2.16 -0.40
C LEU A 33 -6.19 0.74 -0.29
N GLN A 34 -6.80 -0.23 -0.99
CA GLN A 34 -6.42 -1.64 -0.83
C GLN A 34 -5.31 -2.07 -1.79
N HIS A 35 -5.12 -1.34 -2.88
CA HIS A 35 -4.10 -1.66 -3.90
C HIS A 35 -3.30 -0.40 -4.27
N PRO A 36 -2.59 0.22 -3.31
CA PRO A 36 -1.96 1.53 -3.50
C PRO A 36 -0.86 1.53 -4.58
N ASN A 37 -0.28 0.38 -4.90
CA ASN A 37 0.81 0.27 -5.88
C ASN A 37 0.33 -0.17 -7.28
N SER A 38 -1.00 -0.22 -7.50
CA SER A 38 -1.58 -0.72 -8.73
C SER A 38 -2.33 0.37 -9.50
N VAL A 39 -2.32 0.27 -10.82
CA VAL A 39 -3.34 0.92 -11.64
C VAL A 39 -4.63 0.13 -11.48
N ILE A 40 -5.69 0.80 -11.06
CA ILE A 40 -7.00 0.19 -10.84
C ILE A 40 -7.96 0.65 -11.90
N ALA A 41 -8.64 -0.31 -12.53
CA ALA A 41 -9.74 -0.08 -13.45
C ALA A 41 -11.06 -0.45 -12.79
N ASN A 42 -11.94 0.53 -12.61
CA ASN A 42 -13.34 0.30 -12.26
C ASN A 42 -14.15 0.16 -13.55
N VAL A 43 -14.53 -1.07 -13.88
CA VAL A 43 -15.24 -1.41 -15.13
C VAL A 43 -16.73 -1.50 -14.84
N TRP A 44 -17.48 -0.50 -15.27
CA TRP A 44 -18.93 -0.46 -15.08
C TRP A 44 -19.65 -1.49 -15.97
N ASP A 45 -20.71 -2.07 -15.47
CA ASP A 45 -21.51 -3.09 -16.17
C ASP A 45 -20.72 -4.37 -16.53
N TRP A 46 -19.56 -4.60 -15.86
CA TRP A 46 -18.75 -5.78 -16.10
C TRP A 46 -19.50 -7.08 -15.79
N ASP A 47 -19.31 -8.07 -16.65
CA ASP A 47 -19.71 -9.45 -16.43
C ASP A 47 -18.59 -10.42 -16.85
N PRO A 48 -18.67 -11.73 -16.48
CA PRO A 48 -17.61 -12.71 -16.75
C PRO A 48 -17.22 -12.92 -18.22
N ALA A 49 -18.03 -12.45 -19.18
CA ALA A 49 -17.69 -12.54 -20.61
C ALA A 49 -16.84 -11.36 -21.10
N TRP A 50 -16.66 -10.34 -20.28
CA TRP A 50 -15.78 -9.22 -20.60
C TRP A 50 -14.31 -9.59 -20.40
N LYS A 51 -13.43 -8.96 -21.18
CA LYS A 51 -11.97 -9.07 -21.04
C LYS A 51 -11.43 -7.73 -20.54
N VAL A 52 -10.59 -7.80 -19.51
CA VAL A 52 -9.84 -6.63 -18.99
C VAL A 52 -8.36 -7.01 -19.04
N GLU A 53 -7.64 -6.38 -19.96
CA GLU A 53 -6.24 -6.68 -20.27
C GLU A 53 -5.41 -5.42 -20.15
N TRP A 54 -4.11 -5.57 -19.91
CA TRP A 54 -3.24 -4.42 -19.77
C TRP A 54 -1.90 -4.62 -20.46
N TYR A 55 -1.25 -3.49 -20.71
CA TYR A 55 0.05 -3.40 -21.37
C TYR A 55 0.91 -2.45 -20.57
N GLU A 56 2.21 -2.72 -20.46
CA GLU A 56 3.21 -1.86 -19.88
C GLU A 56 4.14 -1.39 -21.01
N ASP A 57 4.22 -0.09 -21.25
CA ASP A 57 5.00 0.52 -22.34
C ASP A 57 4.79 -0.17 -23.69
N GLY A 58 3.53 -0.51 -24.00
CA GLY A 58 3.11 -1.20 -25.22
C GLY A 58 3.33 -2.72 -25.23
N LYS A 59 3.96 -3.29 -24.21
CA LYS A 59 4.15 -4.74 -24.08
C LYS A 59 2.93 -5.38 -23.40
N PRO A 60 2.32 -6.43 -23.98
CA PRO A 60 1.19 -7.11 -23.37
C PRO A 60 1.61 -7.84 -22.08
N MET A 61 0.89 -7.59 -21.00
CA MET A 61 1.09 -8.19 -19.69
C MET A 61 0.03 -9.23 -19.36
N GLY A 62 -1.05 -9.29 -20.15
CA GLY A 62 -2.14 -10.23 -19.97
C GLY A 62 -3.37 -9.63 -19.32
N LYS A 63 -4.11 -10.45 -18.56
CA LYS A 63 -5.34 -10.01 -17.88
C LYS A 63 -5.01 -9.25 -16.61
N MET A 64 -5.79 -8.21 -16.32
CA MET A 64 -5.78 -7.59 -15.01
C MET A 64 -6.40 -8.54 -13.97
N GLU A 65 -5.89 -8.49 -12.74
CA GLU A 65 -6.43 -9.25 -11.62
C GLU A 65 -7.74 -8.63 -11.12
N LYS A 66 -8.79 -9.45 -10.98
CA LYS A 66 -10.05 -8.98 -10.37
C LYS A 66 -9.87 -8.84 -8.87
N VAL A 67 -10.14 -7.66 -8.35
CA VAL A 67 -9.94 -7.31 -6.94
C VAL A 67 -11.19 -6.69 -6.32
N LYS A 68 -11.19 -6.56 -4.99
CA LYS A 68 -12.14 -5.73 -4.25
C LYS A 68 -11.46 -4.41 -3.90
N GLU A 69 -12.12 -3.30 -4.22
CA GLU A 69 -11.59 -1.97 -3.91
C GLU A 69 -12.71 -1.03 -3.50
N TYR A 70 -12.39 -0.03 -2.70
CA TYR A 70 -13.28 1.06 -2.36
C TYR A 70 -13.26 2.12 -3.46
N SER A 71 -14.42 2.71 -3.76
CA SER A 71 -14.48 3.83 -4.70
C SER A 71 -13.77 5.06 -4.11
N PRO A 72 -12.65 5.53 -4.68
CA PRO A 72 -11.98 6.75 -4.23
C PRO A 72 -12.88 7.97 -4.34
N TYR A 73 -13.69 8.03 -5.40
CA TYR A 73 -14.67 9.10 -5.59
C TYR A 73 -15.69 9.14 -4.44
N HIS A 74 -16.28 7.99 -4.07
CA HIS A 74 -17.27 7.94 -2.99
C HIS A 74 -16.64 8.24 -1.62
N ILE A 75 -15.40 7.79 -1.39
CA ILE A 75 -14.66 8.16 -0.17
C ILE A 75 -14.49 9.67 -0.09
N ALA A 76 -14.01 10.31 -1.15
CA ALA A 76 -13.79 11.75 -1.21
C ALA A 76 -15.09 12.53 -1.01
N GLU A 77 -16.19 12.08 -1.64
CA GLU A 77 -17.53 12.69 -1.47
C GLU A 77 -18.01 12.59 -0.01
N MET A 78 -17.89 11.42 0.61
CA MET A 78 -18.30 11.23 1.99
C MET A 78 -17.43 12.05 2.94
N LYS A 79 -16.13 12.08 2.74
CA LYS A 79 -15.21 12.90 3.52
C LYS A 79 -15.56 14.39 3.41
N ALA A 80 -15.68 14.91 2.21
CA ALA A 80 -16.04 16.32 1.97
C ALA A 80 -17.36 16.72 2.62
N LYS A 81 -18.31 15.80 2.70
CA LYS A 81 -19.65 16.07 3.25
C LYS A 81 -19.74 15.99 4.76
N TYR A 82 -19.06 15.03 5.38
CA TYR A 82 -19.25 14.72 6.80
C TYR A 82 -18.10 15.24 7.70
N GLU A 83 -16.87 15.31 7.21
CA GLU A 83 -15.73 15.81 7.97
C GLU A 83 -15.91 17.26 8.48
N PRO A 84 -16.39 18.23 7.66
CA PRO A 84 -16.63 19.58 8.14
C PRO A 84 -17.73 19.68 9.23
N LEU A 85 -18.55 18.64 9.34
CA LEU A 85 -19.64 18.56 10.32
C LEU A 85 -19.20 17.84 11.60
N GLY A 86 -17.98 17.30 11.66
CA GLY A 86 -17.52 16.46 12.76
C GLY A 86 -18.38 15.20 12.94
N LYS A 87 -18.93 14.65 11.85
CA LYS A 87 -19.87 13.51 11.86
C LYS A 87 -19.36 12.39 10.99
N GLU A 88 -19.69 11.17 11.38
CA GLU A 88 -19.52 9.99 10.54
C GLU A 88 -20.77 9.76 9.66
N PRO A 89 -20.61 9.26 8.42
CA PRO A 89 -21.75 8.86 7.61
C PRO A 89 -22.50 7.71 8.26
N ALA A 90 -23.80 7.66 8.13
CA ALA A 90 -24.59 6.51 8.56
C ALA A 90 -24.08 5.24 7.86
N SER A 91 -24.13 4.09 8.54
CA SER A 91 -23.56 2.82 8.05
C SER A 91 -23.97 2.41 6.64
N TRP A 92 -25.20 2.72 6.24
CA TRP A 92 -25.69 2.44 4.89
C TRP A 92 -25.16 3.40 3.81
N LYS A 93 -24.57 4.55 4.22
CA LYS A 93 -23.89 5.53 3.35
C LYS A 93 -22.37 5.32 3.33
N SER A 94 -21.85 4.49 4.21
CA SER A 94 -20.41 4.20 4.25
C SER A 94 -19.98 3.51 2.97
N THR A 95 -18.79 3.86 2.49
CA THR A 95 -18.21 3.24 1.30
C THR A 95 -18.02 1.74 1.56
N ARG A 96 -18.40 0.93 0.57
CA ARG A 96 -18.20 -0.53 0.59
C ARG A 96 -17.30 -0.92 -0.57
N ALA A 97 -16.50 -1.95 -0.36
CA ALA A 97 -15.66 -2.49 -1.42
C ALA A 97 -16.55 -3.07 -2.54
N GLY A 98 -16.32 -2.61 -3.76
CA GLY A 98 -16.97 -3.10 -4.97
C GLY A 98 -16.25 -4.29 -5.59
N GLU A 99 -16.94 -5.01 -6.47
CA GLU A 99 -16.40 -6.19 -7.17
C GLU A 99 -16.20 -5.97 -8.68
N HIS A 100 -16.21 -4.72 -9.13
CA HIS A 100 -16.02 -4.33 -10.53
C HIS A 100 -14.62 -3.78 -10.80
N TYR A 101 -13.69 -4.02 -9.88
CA TYR A 101 -12.34 -3.48 -9.92
C TYR A 101 -11.33 -4.50 -10.41
N PHE A 102 -10.36 -4.01 -11.16
CA PHE A 102 -9.26 -4.79 -11.73
C PHE A 102 -7.95 -4.08 -11.47
N ALA A 103 -6.95 -4.83 -11.02
CA ALA A 103 -5.63 -4.33 -10.67
C ALA A 103 -4.59 -4.76 -11.68
N ALA A 104 -3.70 -3.84 -12.05
CA ALA A 104 -2.45 -4.10 -12.73
C ALA A 104 -1.33 -3.45 -11.91
N THR A 105 -0.35 -4.24 -11.50
CA THR A 105 0.81 -3.73 -10.76
C THR A 105 1.97 -3.54 -11.73
N PRO A 106 2.22 -2.31 -12.20
CA PRO A 106 3.29 -2.03 -13.14
C PRO A 106 4.66 -2.13 -12.49
N SER A 107 5.70 -2.26 -13.30
CA SER A 107 7.07 -2.12 -12.83
C SER A 107 7.34 -0.68 -12.38
N GLN A 108 8.33 -0.50 -11.51
CA GLN A 108 8.75 0.83 -11.05
C GLN A 108 9.29 1.76 -12.16
N TYR A 109 9.57 1.20 -13.35
CA TYR A 109 10.10 1.95 -14.50
C TYR A 109 9.05 2.18 -15.60
N ALA A 110 7.82 1.71 -15.40
CA ALA A 110 6.74 1.88 -16.35
C ALA A 110 6.47 3.36 -16.62
N LYS A 111 6.38 3.73 -17.88
CA LYS A 111 6.03 5.10 -18.32
C LYS A 111 4.56 5.21 -18.64
N THR A 112 3.98 4.14 -19.19
CA THR A 112 2.58 4.10 -19.58
C THR A 112 1.99 2.74 -19.27
N VAL A 113 0.83 2.74 -18.62
CA VAL A 113 -0.01 1.57 -18.48
C VAL A 113 -1.23 1.76 -19.37
N THR A 114 -1.39 0.88 -20.35
CA THR A 114 -2.57 0.86 -21.20
C THR A 114 -3.54 -0.21 -20.72
N VAL A 115 -4.79 0.15 -20.49
CA VAL A 115 -5.88 -0.76 -20.10
C VAL A 115 -6.81 -0.93 -21.29
N SER A 116 -7.03 -2.16 -21.71
CA SER A 116 -7.94 -2.56 -22.79
C SER A 116 -9.11 -3.35 -22.23
N VAL A 117 -10.31 -2.85 -22.43
CA VAL A 117 -11.54 -3.47 -21.95
C VAL A 117 -12.43 -3.82 -23.11
N THR A 118 -12.73 -5.11 -23.26
CA THR A 118 -13.60 -5.62 -24.35
C THR A 118 -14.87 -6.19 -23.75
N SER A 119 -16.02 -5.65 -24.16
CA SER A 119 -17.35 -6.12 -23.74
C SER A 119 -17.68 -7.49 -24.35
N ARG A 120 -18.73 -8.13 -23.81
CA ARG A 120 -19.30 -9.36 -24.39
C ARG A 120 -19.82 -9.20 -25.83
N PHE A 121 -20.04 -7.97 -26.25
CA PHE A 121 -20.49 -7.66 -27.61
C PHE A 121 -19.34 -7.38 -28.58
N GLY A 122 -18.07 -7.50 -28.11
CA GLY A 122 -16.88 -7.27 -28.92
C GLY A 122 -16.48 -5.79 -29.07
N GLN A 123 -17.16 -4.88 -28.37
CA GLN A 123 -16.76 -3.48 -28.34
C GLN A 123 -15.55 -3.33 -27.40
N THR A 124 -14.53 -2.64 -27.85
CA THR A 124 -13.28 -2.43 -27.10
C THR A 124 -13.06 -0.94 -26.82
N TRP A 125 -12.66 -0.63 -25.58
CA TRP A 125 -12.19 0.67 -25.15
C TRP A 125 -10.76 0.54 -24.66
N VAL A 126 -9.93 1.52 -24.99
CA VAL A 126 -8.52 1.55 -24.63
C VAL A 126 -8.22 2.87 -23.94
N TYR A 127 -7.54 2.80 -22.82
CA TYR A 127 -7.21 3.93 -21.97
C TYR A 127 -5.73 3.87 -21.60
N ASP A 128 -5.05 5.02 -21.70
CA ASP A 128 -3.66 5.15 -21.28
C ASP A 128 -3.57 5.89 -19.96
N VAL A 129 -2.76 5.36 -19.06
CA VAL A 129 -2.40 5.97 -17.78
C VAL A 129 -0.94 6.37 -17.88
N ASP A 130 -0.68 7.68 -17.86
CA ASP A 130 0.68 8.22 -17.77
C ASP A 130 1.22 8.00 -16.35
N MET A 131 2.35 7.29 -16.26
CA MET A 131 3.02 6.92 -15.01
C MET A 131 4.22 7.82 -14.70
N THR A 132 4.52 8.80 -15.57
CA THR A 132 5.74 9.63 -15.44
C THR A 132 5.69 10.60 -14.26
N ASP A 133 4.51 10.88 -13.74
CA ASP A 133 4.29 11.72 -12.55
C ASP A 133 4.06 10.90 -11.25
N TYR A 134 4.15 9.56 -11.34
CA TYR A 134 4.08 8.70 -10.16
C TYR A 134 5.39 8.72 -9.39
N VAL A 135 5.33 9.11 -8.13
CA VAL A 135 6.47 9.06 -7.21
C VAL A 135 6.22 7.98 -6.17
N ASP A 136 7.06 6.94 -6.17
CA ASP A 136 7.08 5.94 -5.11
C ASP A 136 7.73 6.54 -3.85
N VAL A 137 6.93 6.82 -2.84
CA VAL A 137 7.39 7.32 -1.55
C VAL A 137 7.72 6.12 -0.66
N GLN A 138 9.02 5.92 -0.41
CA GLN A 138 9.52 4.80 0.38
C GLN A 138 9.88 5.24 1.80
N ALA A 139 9.34 4.55 2.80
CA ALA A 139 9.69 4.79 4.20
C ALA A 139 10.93 3.99 4.58
N HIS A 140 12.10 4.61 4.50
CA HIS A 140 13.39 4.02 4.93
C HIS A 140 13.31 3.57 6.40
N ARG A 141 13.44 2.26 6.64
CA ARG A 141 13.29 1.60 7.95
C ARG A 141 11.97 1.92 8.67
N GLY A 142 10.89 2.13 7.91
CA GLY A 142 9.60 2.55 8.44
C GLY A 142 9.50 4.03 8.82
N GLY A 143 10.42 4.88 8.34
CA GLY A 143 10.43 6.31 8.65
C GLY A 143 11.37 6.66 9.81
N ALA A 144 12.63 6.27 9.73
CA ALA A 144 13.67 6.37 10.77
C ALA A 144 13.87 7.78 11.37
N GLY A 145 13.50 8.84 10.63
CA GLY A 145 13.57 10.22 11.11
C GLY A 145 12.42 10.62 12.04
N LEU A 146 11.29 9.92 11.98
CA LEU A 146 10.07 10.23 12.73
C LEU A 146 9.80 9.25 13.88
N MET A 147 10.10 7.98 13.67
CA MET A 147 9.78 6.89 14.58
C MET A 147 11.01 6.00 14.85
N PRO A 148 11.02 5.20 15.94
CA PRO A 148 12.05 4.18 16.15
C PRO A 148 12.15 3.24 14.94
N GLU A 149 13.31 3.23 14.30
CA GLU A 149 13.53 2.51 13.04
C GLU A 149 13.32 1.00 13.15
N ASN A 150 12.83 0.36 12.08
CA ASN A 150 12.65 -1.09 12.01
C ASN A 150 11.77 -1.64 13.16
N THR A 151 10.67 -0.96 13.45
CA THR A 151 9.67 -1.35 14.47
C THR A 151 8.26 -1.37 13.87
N ILE A 152 7.35 -2.07 14.53
CA ILE A 152 5.93 -2.11 14.13
C ILE A 152 5.32 -0.71 14.14
N GLU A 153 5.62 0.08 15.17
CA GLU A 153 5.11 1.44 15.32
C GLU A 153 5.57 2.35 14.18
N ALA A 154 6.83 2.20 13.73
CA ALA A 154 7.35 2.95 12.59
C ALA A 154 6.61 2.58 11.30
N MET A 155 6.42 1.29 11.03
CA MET A 155 5.73 0.81 9.84
C MET A 155 4.27 1.26 9.81
N LYS A 156 3.54 1.16 10.93
CA LYS A 156 2.18 1.67 11.06
C LYS A 156 2.09 3.17 10.81
N HIS A 157 2.98 3.94 11.44
CA HIS A 157 3.03 5.39 11.23
C HIS A 157 3.30 5.76 9.76
N ALA A 158 4.20 5.06 9.09
CA ALA A 158 4.48 5.26 7.68
C ALA A 158 3.25 4.97 6.80
N LEU A 159 2.50 3.91 7.09
CA LEU A 159 1.24 3.60 6.40
C LEU A 159 0.18 4.68 6.63
N ASP A 160 0.07 5.20 7.86
CA ASP A 160 -0.85 6.30 8.20
C ASP A 160 -0.50 7.59 7.42
N LEU A 161 0.78 7.81 7.12
CA LEU A 161 1.24 8.91 6.26
C LEU A 161 0.97 8.67 4.76
N GLY A 162 0.56 7.46 4.38
CA GLY A 162 0.21 7.12 3.00
C GLY A 162 1.43 6.86 2.11
N VAL A 163 2.54 6.33 2.65
CA VAL A 163 3.68 5.91 1.83
C VAL A 163 3.31 4.69 0.96
N ASN A 164 3.99 4.56 -0.17
CA ASN A 164 3.74 3.47 -1.12
C ASN A 164 4.50 2.20 -0.76
N THR A 165 5.70 2.34 -0.20
CA THR A 165 6.61 1.24 0.09
C THR A 165 7.17 1.35 1.51
N LEU A 166 7.12 0.26 2.26
CA LEU A 166 7.84 0.11 3.51
C LEU A 166 9.17 -0.58 3.23
N GLU A 167 10.26 0.09 3.54
CA GLU A 167 11.59 -0.50 3.48
C GLU A 167 12.02 -0.94 4.89
N LEU A 168 12.66 -2.10 4.99
CA LEU A 168 13.11 -2.70 6.23
C LEU A 168 14.36 -3.56 6.03
N ASP A 169 15.11 -3.77 7.10
CA ASP A 169 16.32 -4.60 7.13
C ASP A 169 16.09 -5.86 7.95
N LEU A 170 16.75 -6.95 7.57
CA LEU A 170 16.59 -8.26 8.22
C LEU A 170 17.89 -8.79 8.78
N GLN A 171 17.83 -9.37 9.97
CA GLN A 171 18.89 -10.10 10.64
C GLN A 171 18.36 -11.47 11.09
N ILE A 172 19.24 -12.39 11.47
CA ILE A 172 18.86 -13.71 11.98
C ILE A 172 19.34 -13.84 13.43
N SER A 173 18.45 -14.28 14.32
CA SER A 173 18.79 -14.64 15.70
C SER A 173 19.46 -16.02 15.81
N GLN A 174 20.02 -16.35 16.97
CA GLN A 174 20.67 -17.63 17.24
C GLN A 174 19.76 -18.84 16.98
N ASP A 175 18.49 -18.70 17.29
CA ASP A 175 17.44 -19.72 17.10
C ASP A 175 16.77 -19.68 15.72
N GLY A 176 17.37 -18.93 14.77
CA GLY A 176 16.93 -18.90 13.35
C GLY A 176 15.72 -18.05 13.06
N GLN A 177 15.29 -17.18 13.98
CA GLN A 177 14.18 -16.24 13.75
C GLN A 177 14.65 -15.07 12.89
N ILE A 178 13.77 -14.59 11.99
CA ILE A 178 14.05 -13.42 11.14
C ILE A 178 13.62 -12.15 11.88
N VAL A 179 14.61 -11.39 12.34
CA VAL A 179 14.43 -10.16 13.15
C VAL A 179 14.57 -8.94 12.26
N VAL A 180 13.67 -7.97 12.43
CA VAL A 180 13.72 -6.69 11.68
C VAL A 180 14.73 -5.76 12.34
N SER A 181 15.89 -5.56 11.72
CA SER A 181 16.98 -4.74 12.24
C SER A 181 18.00 -4.42 11.15
N HIS A 182 18.45 -3.17 11.09
CA HIS A 182 19.54 -2.76 10.22
C HIS A 182 20.89 -3.31 10.72
N ASP A 183 21.26 -2.95 11.96
CA ASP A 183 22.51 -3.40 12.53
C ASP A 183 22.40 -4.84 13.01
N PRO A 184 23.44 -5.67 12.83
CA PRO A 184 23.46 -7.03 13.35
C PRO A 184 23.66 -7.09 14.87
N TYR A 185 23.70 -5.95 15.54
CA TYR A 185 23.90 -5.80 16.99
C TYR A 185 23.05 -4.64 17.52
N PHE A 186 22.86 -4.57 18.83
CA PHE A 186 22.18 -3.45 19.48
C PHE A 186 23.08 -2.21 19.51
N HIS A 187 22.65 -1.17 18.78
CA HIS A 187 23.45 0.02 18.56
C HIS A 187 23.35 1.01 19.74
N HIS A 188 24.47 1.55 20.17
CA HIS A 188 24.59 2.48 21.30
C HIS A 188 23.76 3.77 21.19
N ARG A 189 23.35 4.18 19.99
CA ARG A 189 22.56 5.40 19.78
C ARG A 189 21.10 5.27 20.17
N TYR A 190 20.53 4.07 20.17
CA TYR A 190 19.10 3.89 20.40
C TYR A 190 18.73 2.75 21.36
N ALA A 191 19.62 1.79 21.58
CA ALA A 191 19.28 0.61 22.36
C ALA A 191 19.55 0.78 23.86
N ILE A 192 18.65 0.24 24.67
CA ILE A 192 18.73 0.14 26.12
C ILE A 192 18.70 -1.34 26.48
N ARG A 193 19.58 -1.79 27.37
CA ARG A 193 19.65 -3.17 27.85
C ARG A 193 18.45 -3.57 28.70
N PRO A 194 18.23 -4.88 28.89
CA PRO A 194 17.14 -5.38 29.73
C PRO A 194 17.19 -4.90 31.20
N ASP A 195 18.36 -4.56 31.71
CA ASP A 195 18.58 -3.99 33.05
C ASP A 195 18.33 -2.48 33.12
N GLY A 196 17.98 -1.86 32.01
CA GLY A 196 17.75 -0.42 31.89
C GLY A 196 19.01 0.42 31.64
N SER A 197 20.17 -0.18 31.53
CA SER A 197 21.42 0.55 31.24
C SER A 197 21.53 0.88 29.76
N ASN A 198 22.08 2.07 29.45
CA ASN A 198 22.39 2.46 28.07
C ASN A 198 23.66 1.73 27.58
N ILE A 199 23.59 1.21 26.35
CA ILE A 199 24.78 0.72 25.64
C ILE A 199 25.69 1.93 25.34
N GLN A 200 26.97 1.82 25.65
CA GLN A 200 27.96 2.84 25.35
C GLN A 200 28.67 2.55 24.02
N LYS A 201 29.26 3.58 23.41
CA LYS A 201 29.94 3.46 22.11
C LYS A 201 31.07 2.44 22.13
N ASP A 202 31.80 2.37 23.24
CA ASP A 202 32.98 1.53 23.39
C ASP A 202 32.68 0.18 24.09
N ASP A 203 31.40 -0.09 24.39
CA ASP A 203 31.00 -1.40 24.93
C ASP A 203 31.19 -2.52 23.86
N PRO A 204 31.45 -3.75 24.30
CA PRO A 204 31.40 -4.92 23.42
C PRO A 204 30.06 -4.99 22.69
N LYS A 205 30.10 -5.32 21.38
CA LYS A 205 28.89 -5.43 20.59
C LYS A 205 28.07 -6.65 20.97
N GLU A 206 26.80 -6.43 21.21
CA GLU A 206 25.81 -7.44 21.56
C GLU A 206 25.06 -7.85 20.29
N TYR A 207 25.56 -8.91 19.64
CA TYR A 207 25.07 -9.36 18.33
C TYR A 207 23.78 -10.15 18.42
N ILE A 208 22.82 -9.85 17.55
CA ILE A 208 21.52 -10.51 17.45
C ILE A 208 21.69 -12.01 17.17
N TYR A 209 22.62 -12.39 16.28
CA TYR A 209 22.85 -13.80 15.93
C TYR A 209 23.45 -14.64 17.06
N THR A 210 23.92 -14.04 18.14
CA THR A 210 24.48 -14.76 19.30
C THR A 210 23.45 -15.02 20.39
N MET A 211 22.24 -14.54 20.26
CA MET A 211 21.20 -14.69 21.28
C MET A 211 19.86 -15.17 20.66
N PRO A 212 19.07 -16.01 21.38
CA PRO A 212 17.75 -16.39 20.92
C PRO A 212 16.81 -15.18 20.90
N TYR A 213 15.77 -15.23 20.08
CA TYR A 213 14.82 -14.12 19.95
C TYR A 213 14.18 -13.72 21.28
N SER A 214 13.97 -14.68 22.18
CA SER A 214 13.47 -14.42 23.54
C SER A 214 14.36 -13.48 24.39
N GLU A 215 15.64 -13.36 24.05
CA GLU A 215 16.55 -12.36 24.63
C GLU A 215 16.56 -11.06 23.83
N VAL A 216 16.46 -11.13 22.50
CA VAL A 216 16.39 -9.95 21.61
C VAL A 216 15.24 -9.02 22.00
N VAL A 217 14.05 -9.55 22.29
CA VAL A 217 12.86 -8.77 22.66
C VAL A 217 12.94 -8.08 24.02
N LYS A 218 13.97 -8.35 24.82
CA LYS A 218 14.15 -7.68 26.10
C LYS A 218 14.80 -6.31 25.99
N TYR A 219 15.42 -6.01 24.86
CA TYR A 219 16.05 -4.72 24.58
C TYR A 219 15.01 -3.71 24.14
N ASP A 220 15.07 -2.52 24.76
CA ASP A 220 14.28 -1.38 24.30
C ASP A 220 15.05 -0.62 23.21
N VAL A 221 14.43 -0.43 22.06
CA VAL A 221 15.07 0.23 20.91
C VAL A 221 14.40 1.53 20.49
N GLY A 222 13.52 2.07 21.34
CA GLY A 222 12.76 3.25 20.96
C GLY A 222 12.60 4.33 22.04
N SER A 223 12.84 4.06 23.31
CA SER A 223 12.68 5.06 24.36
C SER A 223 13.81 6.10 24.43
N ARG A 224 14.97 5.81 23.83
CA ARG A 224 16.11 6.73 23.86
C ARG A 224 15.96 7.87 22.87
N PRO A 225 16.07 9.15 23.30
CA PRO A 225 16.03 10.29 22.37
C PRO A 225 17.14 10.22 21.33
N SER A 226 16.84 10.63 20.11
CA SER A 226 17.80 10.67 19.01
C SER A 226 18.56 12.00 19.01
N GLU A 227 19.88 11.93 18.97
CA GLU A 227 20.73 13.12 18.79
C GLU A 227 20.70 13.65 17.35
N VAL A 228 20.40 12.77 16.38
CA VAL A 228 20.35 13.13 14.94
C VAL A 228 18.99 13.70 14.55
N TRP A 229 17.93 13.17 15.17
CA TRP A 229 16.54 13.52 14.88
C TRP A 229 15.81 13.91 16.16
N PRO A 230 15.96 15.18 16.63
CA PRO A 230 15.40 15.62 17.91
C PRO A 230 13.88 15.49 18.03
N GLU A 231 13.17 15.61 16.90
CA GLU A 231 11.70 15.48 16.80
C GLU A 231 11.21 14.03 16.72
N LYS A 232 12.14 13.06 16.65
CA LYS A 232 11.80 11.65 16.58
C LYS A 232 11.03 11.21 17.82
N ALA A 233 9.94 10.47 17.62
CA ALA A 233 9.16 9.94 18.73
C ALA A 233 9.99 9.00 19.62
N CYS A 234 9.83 9.14 20.94
CA CYS A 234 10.42 8.24 21.93
C CYS A 234 9.33 7.31 22.46
N ILE A 235 9.34 6.06 21.99
CA ILE A 235 8.33 5.06 22.33
C ILE A 235 9.05 3.77 22.73
N LYS A 236 8.70 3.22 23.89
CA LYS A 236 9.25 1.90 24.29
C LYS A 236 8.79 0.84 23.31
N THR A 237 9.75 0.24 22.61
CA THR A 237 9.49 -0.78 21.59
C THR A 237 10.68 -1.73 21.46
N VAL A 238 10.46 -2.84 20.75
CA VAL A 238 11.44 -3.91 20.53
C VAL A 238 11.68 -4.15 19.06
N LYS A 239 12.70 -4.92 18.71
CA LYS A 239 12.89 -5.41 17.34
C LYS A 239 11.90 -6.53 17.07
N PRO A 240 10.96 -6.36 16.11
CA PRO A 240 9.94 -7.37 15.82
C PRO A 240 10.50 -8.51 14.95
N LEU A 241 9.75 -9.59 14.83
CA LEU A 241 9.94 -10.57 13.77
C LEU A 241 9.40 -10.02 12.44
N ALA A 242 9.97 -10.48 11.33
CA ALA A 242 9.44 -10.16 10.00
C ALA A 242 8.00 -10.68 9.82
N SER A 243 7.64 -11.80 10.44
CA SER A 243 6.26 -12.32 10.47
C SER A 243 5.26 -11.36 11.09
N ASP A 244 5.66 -10.59 12.12
CA ASP A 244 4.77 -9.65 12.81
C ASP A 244 4.38 -8.43 11.96
N LEU A 245 5.06 -8.23 10.82
CA LEU A 245 4.81 -7.13 9.89
C LEU A 245 3.98 -7.55 8.67
N ILE A 246 3.79 -8.86 8.45
CA ILE A 246 3.11 -9.40 7.25
C ILE A 246 1.63 -9.73 7.56
N ASP A 247 1.30 -9.95 8.83
CA ASP A 247 -0.05 -10.22 9.34
C ASP A 247 -0.79 -8.89 9.63
#